data_35b0e10ec71ce1d4063a92b1cc2938d7
#
_entry.id   35b0e10ec71ce1d4063a92b1cc2938d7
#
_cell.length_a   1.000
_cell.length_b   1.000
_cell.length_c   1.000
_cell.angle_alpha   90.00
_cell.angle_beta   90.00
_cell.angle_gamma   90.00
#
_symmetry.space_group_name_H-M   'P 1'
#
loop_
_entity.id
_entity.type
_entity.pdbx_description
1 polymer ?
#
loop_
_entity_poly.entity_id
_entity_poly.type
_entity_poly.pdbx_seq_one_letter_code
_entity_poly.pdbx_strand_id
1 'polypeptide(L)'
;MGLEIKSQEQNKIINADSRLNNSNKTKPRLRFFEDAPGQQHITQGDQYLYQRPTPIHNLVIIGTGTIGQEHMRVATLLGRAQIHGIYDTQKHSMDIAEANFAVYSDQSLVRYADLESACNDPAVDALFICTPNYTHFEILQTAIKSGKAIFLEKPMATDLQDAAATEAMARDYSSFIQIGLQYRYKAQYVEAFHEALDRASLGEIKTISLSEYRPPFLDKVAQWNKFNITSGGTLVEKCCHYFDLINLLAQSQPIKVYASGGQAVNFVDFERDGKKSDIDDHAFVVIDYANGIKATFTLNMFCHDFREELIVSGDCGRLTTKEVFNFHQQQGSVASLAIEAGELGPSKTMDVTYPALIEQSGHHGATYFEHIAFVDQLEKKSVSAATSLQGLWSMILASAAQASMVSGGAVDINEFMTANGLADYIND
;
A
#
# COMPACT_ATOMS: atom_id res chain seq x y z
N MET A 1 -31.55 37.45 -12.56
CA MET A 1 -30.31 37.21 -13.33
C MET A 1 -29.35 36.21 -12.67
N GLY A 2 -29.25 36.12 -11.36
CA GLY A 2 -28.35 35.17 -10.67
C GLY A 2 -28.83 33.71 -10.54
N LEU A 3 -30.15 33.49 -10.64
CA LEU A 3 -30.74 32.15 -10.52
C LEU A 3 -30.74 31.36 -11.84
N GLU A 4 -30.80 32.02 -12.97
CA GLU A 4 -30.74 31.35 -14.29
C GLU A 4 -29.33 30.92 -14.68
N ILE A 5 -28.29 31.61 -14.22
CA ILE A 5 -26.90 31.24 -14.48
C ILE A 5 -26.52 29.98 -13.68
N LYS A 6 -26.99 29.85 -12.41
CA LYS A 6 -26.79 28.66 -11.61
C LYS A 6 -27.49 27.42 -12.17
N SER A 7 -28.66 27.58 -12.74
CA SER A 7 -29.39 26.46 -13.36
C SER A 7 -28.74 25.99 -14.66
N GLN A 8 -28.07 26.87 -15.41
CA GLN A 8 -27.37 26.49 -16.64
C GLN A 8 -26.03 25.76 -16.37
N GLU A 9 -25.31 26.13 -15.30
CA GLU A 9 -24.11 25.42 -14.91
C GLU A 9 -24.41 24.05 -14.29
N GLN A 10 -25.45 23.93 -13.47
CA GLN A 10 -25.94 22.67 -12.95
C GLN A 10 -26.39 21.70 -14.07
N ASN A 11 -27.09 22.22 -15.08
CA ASN A 11 -27.49 21.45 -16.24
C ASN A 11 -26.30 21.02 -17.11
N LYS A 12 -25.18 21.74 -17.11
CA LYS A 12 -23.95 21.32 -17.81
C LYS A 12 -23.25 20.16 -17.11
N ILE A 13 -23.24 20.13 -15.78
CA ILE A 13 -22.66 19.04 -14.99
C ILE A 13 -23.50 17.77 -15.16
N ILE A 14 -24.83 17.89 -15.09
CA ILE A 14 -25.76 16.76 -15.29
C ILE A 14 -25.64 16.21 -16.72
N ASN A 15 -25.47 17.06 -17.72
CA ASN A 15 -25.32 16.63 -19.12
C ASN A 15 -23.94 16.03 -19.44
N ALA A 16 -22.89 16.32 -18.68
CA ALA A 16 -21.61 15.65 -18.83
C ALA A 16 -21.68 14.19 -18.38
N ASP A 17 -22.39 13.93 -17.29
CA ASP A 17 -22.59 12.58 -16.75
C ASP A 17 -23.50 11.71 -17.65
N SER A 18 -24.48 12.32 -18.32
CA SER A 18 -25.36 11.60 -19.25
C SER A 18 -24.66 11.08 -20.52
N ARG A 19 -23.50 11.61 -20.87
CA ARG A 19 -22.72 11.13 -22.03
C ARG A 19 -21.90 9.87 -21.73
N LEU A 20 -21.62 9.58 -20.46
CA LEU A 20 -20.85 8.41 -20.04
C LEU A 20 -21.70 7.13 -19.97
N ASN A 21 -23.02 7.23 -20.14
CA ASN A 21 -23.96 6.14 -19.97
C ASN A 21 -24.74 5.77 -21.24
N ASN A 22 -24.19 6.06 -22.41
CA ASN A 22 -24.90 5.84 -23.68
C ASN A 22 -24.99 4.35 -24.12
N SER A 23 -24.38 3.41 -23.38
CA SER A 23 -24.45 1.98 -23.70
C SER A 23 -25.60 1.20 -23.04
N ASN A 24 -26.40 1.83 -22.16
CA ASN A 24 -27.48 1.16 -21.44
C ASN A 24 -28.78 1.96 -21.42
N LYS A 25 -29.33 2.28 -22.59
CA LYS A 25 -30.61 3.02 -22.75
C LYS A 25 -31.86 2.27 -22.25
N THR A 26 -31.76 1.06 -21.73
CA THR A 26 -32.92 0.20 -21.45
C THR A 26 -33.24 -0.02 -19.98
N LYS A 27 -32.44 0.47 -19.05
CA LYS A 27 -32.78 0.37 -17.62
C LYS A 27 -33.23 1.73 -17.10
N PRO A 28 -34.47 1.87 -16.60
CA PRO A 28 -34.87 3.06 -15.91
C PRO A 28 -33.99 3.23 -14.68
N ARG A 29 -33.10 4.20 -14.71
CA ARG A 29 -32.42 4.65 -13.51
C ARG A 29 -33.43 5.28 -12.58
N LEU A 30 -33.27 5.04 -11.31
CA LEU A 30 -34.04 5.75 -10.31
C LEU A 30 -33.64 7.23 -10.41
N ARG A 31 -34.47 8.04 -11.04
CA ARG A 31 -34.30 9.50 -11.17
C ARG A 31 -33.99 10.17 -9.84
N PHE A 32 -34.43 9.55 -8.76
CA PHE A 32 -34.10 9.96 -7.40
C PHE A 32 -32.59 10.15 -7.16
N PHE A 33 -31.75 9.30 -7.78
CA PHE A 33 -30.29 9.43 -7.66
C PHE A 33 -29.66 10.32 -8.76
N GLU A 34 -30.34 10.53 -9.87
CA GLU A 34 -29.85 11.38 -10.96
C GLU A 34 -30.19 12.85 -10.73
N ASP A 35 -31.40 13.13 -10.21
CA ASP A 35 -31.92 14.49 -10.01
C ASP A 35 -31.90 14.88 -8.52
N ALA A 36 -31.43 14.01 -7.63
CA ALA A 36 -31.47 14.28 -6.20
C ALA A 36 -30.52 15.42 -5.83
N PRO A 37 -31.00 16.35 -5.01
CA PRO A 37 -30.13 17.36 -4.41
C PRO A 37 -29.02 16.76 -3.51
N GLY A 38 -28.93 15.42 -3.40
CA GLY A 38 -27.88 14.72 -2.68
C GLY A 38 -26.45 15.03 -3.14
N GLN A 39 -26.27 15.33 -4.43
CA GLN A 39 -24.99 15.82 -4.92
C GLN A 39 -24.60 17.20 -4.37
N GLN A 40 -25.55 17.96 -3.88
CA GLN A 40 -25.31 19.25 -3.23
C GLN A 40 -24.65 19.08 -1.85
N HIS A 41 -24.69 17.88 -1.28
CA HIS A 41 -24.07 17.56 0.00
C HIS A 41 -22.68 16.95 -0.15
N ILE A 42 -22.25 16.67 -1.39
CA ILE A 42 -20.88 16.22 -1.64
C ILE A 42 -19.97 17.41 -1.37
N THR A 43 -19.07 17.22 -0.42
CA THR A 43 -18.08 18.27 -0.11
C THR A 43 -17.23 18.57 -1.33
N GLN A 44 -16.68 19.76 -1.38
CA GLN A 44 -15.80 20.14 -2.49
C GLN A 44 -14.59 19.21 -2.60
N GLY A 45 -14.15 18.62 -1.47
CA GLY A 45 -13.10 17.62 -1.41
C GLY A 45 -13.50 16.28 -2.05
N ASP A 46 -14.79 15.92 -2.05
CA ASP A 46 -15.28 14.65 -2.59
C ASP A 46 -15.73 14.75 -4.05
N GLN A 47 -15.78 15.94 -4.61
CA GLN A 47 -16.20 16.15 -6.02
C GLN A 47 -15.28 15.44 -7.02
N TYR A 48 -14.04 15.18 -6.65
CA TYR A 48 -13.09 14.41 -7.48
C TYR A 48 -13.59 13.00 -7.84
N LEU A 49 -14.46 12.41 -7.03
CA LEU A 49 -15.09 11.11 -7.30
C LEU A 49 -16.02 11.13 -8.53
N TYR A 50 -16.48 12.29 -8.90
CA TYR A 50 -17.42 12.51 -10.00
C TYR A 50 -16.81 13.28 -11.17
N GLN A 51 -15.58 13.77 -11.00
CA GLN A 51 -14.82 14.42 -12.05
C GLN A 51 -13.90 13.41 -12.71
N ARG A 52 -13.90 13.35 -14.03
CA ARG A 52 -12.85 12.66 -14.79
C ARG A 52 -11.89 13.70 -15.34
N PRO A 53 -10.78 13.96 -14.68
CA PRO A 53 -9.76 14.85 -15.21
C PRO A 53 -9.21 14.28 -16.52
N THR A 54 -8.75 15.14 -17.40
CA THR A 54 -7.96 14.69 -18.55
C THR A 54 -6.58 14.27 -18.04
N PRO A 55 -6.15 13.02 -18.25
CA PRO A 55 -4.83 12.59 -17.80
C PRO A 55 -3.74 13.39 -18.49
N ILE A 56 -2.77 13.85 -17.72
CA ILE A 56 -1.65 14.65 -18.20
C ILE A 56 -0.30 13.93 -18.05
N HIS A 57 -0.29 12.77 -17.37
CA HIS A 57 0.91 11.98 -17.13
C HIS A 57 0.76 10.60 -17.76
N ASN A 58 1.86 10.10 -18.28
CA ASN A 58 1.98 8.79 -18.90
C ASN A 58 2.77 7.84 -18.01
N LEU A 59 2.14 6.74 -17.59
CA LEU A 59 2.74 5.71 -16.76
C LEU A 59 3.06 4.47 -17.58
N VAL A 60 4.17 3.81 -17.24
CA VAL A 60 4.47 2.46 -17.69
C VAL A 60 4.44 1.51 -16.50
N ILE A 61 3.76 0.37 -16.68
CA ILE A 61 3.74 -0.72 -15.72
C ILE A 61 4.79 -1.76 -16.11
N ILE A 62 5.74 -1.97 -15.24
CA ILE A 62 6.80 -2.98 -15.34
C ILE A 62 6.41 -4.13 -14.40
N GLY A 63 6.02 -5.27 -14.97
CA GLY A 63 5.42 -6.38 -14.25
C GLY A 63 3.89 -6.31 -14.29
N THR A 64 3.26 -7.14 -15.14
CA THR A 64 1.82 -7.13 -15.42
C THR A 64 1.06 -8.22 -14.66
N GLY A 65 1.58 -8.63 -13.50
CA GLY A 65 0.93 -9.53 -12.56
C GLY A 65 -0.29 -8.90 -11.87
N THR A 66 -0.77 -9.54 -10.81
CA THR A 66 -1.97 -9.09 -10.07
C THR A 66 -1.86 -7.64 -9.61
N ILE A 67 -0.72 -7.26 -9.01
CA ILE A 67 -0.54 -5.89 -8.48
C ILE A 67 -0.36 -4.87 -9.59
N GLY A 68 0.38 -5.21 -10.67
CA GLY A 68 0.50 -4.31 -11.83
C GLY A 68 -0.85 -4.01 -12.47
N GLN A 69 -1.73 -5.02 -12.59
CA GLN A 69 -3.10 -4.83 -13.09
C GLN A 69 -3.98 -4.03 -12.13
N GLU A 70 -3.75 -4.12 -10.81
CA GLU A 70 -4.39 -3.26 -9.84
C GLU A 70 -4.00 -1.80 -10.07
N HIS A 71 -2.71 -1.51 -10.21
CA HIS A 71 -2.23 -0.16 -10.53
C HIS A 71 -2.79 0.38 -11.85
N MET A 72 -2.90 -0.46 -12.89
CA MET A 72 -3.54 -0.07 -14.16
C MET A 72 -4.99 0.37 -13.94
N ARG A 73 -5.76 -0.41 -13.19
CA ARG A 73 -7.17 -0.10 -12.88
C ARG A 73 -7.30 1.17 -12.04
N VAL A 74 -6.48 1.32 -11.01
CA VAL A 74 -6.51 2.46 -10.10
C VAL A 74 -6.10 3.74 -10.80
N ALA A 75 -5.04 3.74 -11.61
CA ALA A 75 -4.63 4.91 -12.40
C ALA A 75 -5.74 5.37 -13.35
N THR A 76 -6.42 4.41 -14.00
CA THR A 76 -7.54 4.69 -14.90
C THR A 76 -8.75 5.25 -14.16
N LEU A 77 -9.04 4.73 -12.95
CA LEU A 77 -10.11 5.25 -12.10
C LEU A 77 -9.83 6.67 -11.63
N LEU A 78 -8.60 6.95 -11.19
CA LEU A 78 -8.16 8.27 -10.76
C LEU A 78 -8.20 9.29 -11.91
N GLY A 79 -7.81 8.87 -13.11
CA GLY A 79 -7.91 9.65 -14.35
C GLY A 79 -6.93 10.82 -14.48
N ARG A 80 -6.01 11.03 -13.51
CA ARG A 80 -4.96 12.08 -13.57
C ARG A 80 -3.74 11.63 -14.36
N ALA A 81 -3.52 10.32 -14.41
CA ALA A 81 -2.51 9.69 -15.23
C ALA A 81 -3.14 8.58 -16.09
N GLN A 82 -2.54 8.28 -17.22
CA GLN A 82 -2.96 7.19 -18.09
C GLN A 82 -1.86 6.14 -18.20
N ILE A 83 -2.27 4.90 -18.46
CA ILE A 83 -1.32 3.83 -18.74
C ILE A 83 -0.89 3.94 -20.20
N HIS A 84 0.34 4.39 -20.43
CA HIS A 84 0.91 4.51 -21.76
C HIS A 84 1.34 3.16 -22.31
N GLY A 85 1.95 2.33 -21.47
CA GLY A 85 2.44 1.04 -21.92
C GLY A 85 2.73 0.06 -20.79
N ILE A 86 3.07 -1.15 -21.17
CA ILE A 86 3.34 -2.28 -20.30
C ILE A 86 4.59 -3.02 -20.73
N TYR A 87 5.31 -3.57 -19.76
CA TYR A 87 6.41 -4.49 -19.95
C TYR A 87 6.34 -5.64 -18.95
N ASP A 88 6.53 -6.85 -19.45
CA ASP A 88 6.71 -8.07 -18.64
C ASP A 88 7.59 -9.04 -19.44
N THR A 89 8.43 -9.81 -18.75
CA THR A 89 9.23 -10.87 -19.37
C THR A 89 8.38 -12.01 -19.91
N GLN A 90 7.15 -12.15 -19.37
CA GLN A 90 6.18 -13.17 -19.77
C GLN A 90 5.14 -12.56 -20.71
N LYS A 91 5.22 -12.88 -22.00
CA LYS A 91 4.26 -12.39 -23.00
C LYS A 91 2.79 -12.69 -22.60
N HIS A 92 2.54 -13.86 -22.04
CA HIS A 92 1.20 -14.26 -21.58
C HIS A 92 0.65 -13.35 -20.47
N SER A 93 1.50 -12.87 -19.55
CA SER A 93 1.10 -11.90 -18.53
C SER A 93 0.63 -10.58 -19.16
N MET A 94 1.35 -10.09 -20.19
CA MET A 94 0.93 -8.89 -20.93
C MET A 94 -0.39 -9.12 -21.68
N ASP A 95 -0.59 -10.31 -22.30
CA ASP A 95 -1.84 -10.64 -23.01
C ASP A 95 -3.05 -10.60 -22.06
N ILE A 96 -2.91 -11.15 -20.84
CA ILE A 96 -3.95 -11.10 -19.81
C ILE A 96 -4.20 -9.67 -19.32
N ALA A 97 -3.14 -8.93 -19.04
CA ALA A 97 -3.25 -7.57 -18.55
C ALA A 97 -3.94 -6.64 -19.55
N GLU A 98 -3.61 -6.75 -20.82
CA GLU A 98 -4.23 -5.98 -21.90
C GLU A 98 -5.71 -6.36 -22.10
N ALA A 99 -6.04 -7.66 -22.05
CA ALA A 99 -7.43 -8.12 -22.12
C ALA A 99 -8.27 -7.60 -20.94
N ASN A 100 -7.71 -7.61 -19.73
CA ASN A 100 -8.37 -7.07 -18.55
C ASN A 100 -8.48 -5.53 -18.61
N PHE A 101 -7.47 -4.85 -19.13
CA PHE A 101 -7.49 -3.40 -19.29
C PHE A 101 -8.58 -2.95 -20.26
N ALA A 102 -8.79 -3.68 -21.36
CA ALA A 102 -9.83 -3.40 -22.34
C ALA A 102 -11.26 -3.47 -21.79
N VAL A 103 -11.47 -4.08 -20.60
CA VAL A 103 -12.77 -4.13 -19.95
C VAL A 103 -13.22 -2.75 -19.42
N TYR A 104 -12.27 -1.89 -19.04
CA TYR A 104 -12.56 -0.60 -18.40
C TYR A 104 -11.90 0.61 -19.09
N SER A 105 -11.14 0.39 -20.18
CA SER A 105 -10.49 1.45 -20.94
C SER A 105 -10.45 1.12 -22.43
N ASP A 106 -10.74 2.10 -23.27
CA ASP A 106 -10.61 2.00 -24.73
C ASP A 106 -9.20 2.39 -25.23
N GLN A 107 -8.27 2.69 -24.31
CA GLN A 107 -6.93 3.12 -24.63
C GLN A 107 -6.08 1.93 -25.10
N SER A 108 -5.34 2.12 -26.20
CA SER A 108 -4.33 1.17 -26.65
C SER A 108 -3.06 1.31 -25.85
N LEU A 109 -2.46 0.18 -25.46
CA LEU A 109 -1.21 0.12 -24.71
C LEU A 109 -0.02 -0.10 -25.63
N VAL A 110 1.09 0.59 -25.36
CA VAL A 110 2.40 0.25 -25.95
C VAL A 110 2.94 -1.00 -25.25
N ARG A 111 3.30 -2.03 -26.03
CA ARG A 111 3.97 -3.22 -25.49
C ARG A 111 5.46 -3.10 -25.74
N TYR A 112 6.23 -2.94 -24.69
CA TYR A 112 7.69 -2.84 -24.80
C TYR A 112 8.34 -4.22 -24.96
N ALA A 113 9.36 -4.29 -25.83
CA ALA A 113 10.08 -5.53 -26.08
C ALA A 113 11.10 -5.87 -24.97
N ASP A 114 11.62 -4.84 -24.32
CA ASP A 114 12.61 -4.92 -23.25
C ASP A 114 12.46 -3.78 -22.24
N LEU A 115 13.12 -3.94 -21.11
CA LEU A 115 13.06 -2.99 -19.98
C LEU A 115 13.66 -1.62 -20.37
N GLU A 116 14.75 -1.62 -21.13
CA GLU A 116 15.44 -0.38 -21.49
C GLU A 116 14.57 0.49 -22.38
N SER A 117 13.86 -0.11 -23.35
CA SER A 117 12.92 0.62 -24.21
C SER A 117 11.75 1.22 -23.42
N ALA A 118 11.24 0.50 -22.43
CA ALA A 118 10.21 1.00 -21.51
C ALA A 118 10.71 2.19 -20.67
N CYS A 119 11.92 2.08 -20.13
CA CYS A 119 12.51 3.12 -19.28
C CYS A 119 12.87 4.40 -20.09
N ASN A 120 13.30 4.26 -21.35
CA ASN A 120 13.84 5.36 -22.14
C ASN A 120 12.81 6.02 -23.07
N ASP A 121 11.56 5.58 -23.12
CA ASP A 121 10.53 6.20 -23.95
C ASP A 121 10.28 7.65 -23.49
N PRO A 122 10.53 8.65 -24.35
CA PRO A 122 10.37 10.07 -24.00
C PRO A 122 8.91 10.47 -23.76
N ALA A 123 7.94 9.67 -24.15
CA ALA A 123 6.53 9.92 -23.89
C ALA A 123 6.11 9.56 -22.46
N VAL A 124 6.97 8.91 -21.68
CA VAL A 124 6.68 8.38 -20.34
C VAL A 124 7.19 9.32 -19.25
N ASP A 125 6.35 9.60 -18.27
CA ASP A 125 6.67 10.47 -17.12
C ASP A 125 7.08 9.65 -15.89
N ALA A 126 6.51 8.44 -15.71
CA ALA A 126 6.79 7.62 -14.53
C ALA A 126 6.76 6.11 -14.81
N LEU A 127 7.53 5.37 -14.02
CA LEU A 127 7.67 3.92 -14.08
C LEU A 127 7.13 3.29 -12.80
N PHE A 128 6.26 2.30 -12.93
CA PHE A 128 5.71 1.51 -11.83
C PHE A 128 6.31 0.11 -11.86
N ILE A 129 7.19 -0.20 -10.91
CA ILE A 129 7.87 -1.50 -10.80
C ILE A 129 7.02 -2.40 -9.91
N CYS A 130 6.33 -3.37 -10.52
CA CYS A 130 5.34 -4.26 -9.92
C CYS A 130 5.69 -5.75 -10.14
N THR A 131 6.96 -6.05 -10.25
CA THR A 131 7.50 -7.37 -10.54
C THR A 131 7.64 -8.22 -9.28
N PRO A 132 8.07 -9.50 -9.34
CA PRO A 132 8.40 -10.26 -8.13
C PRO A 132 9.52 -9.62 -7.31
N ASN A 133 9.44 -9.71 -5.98
CA ASN A 133 10.32 -9.01 -5.03
C ASN A 133 11.81 -9.10 -5.36
N TYR A 134 12.29 -10.30 -5.70
CA TYR A 134 13.72 -10.56 -5.99
C TYR A 134 14.25 -9.87 -7.25
N THR A 135 13.40 -9.27 -8.04
CA THR A 135 13.79 -8.53 -9.26
C THR A 135 13.75 -7.02 -9.09
N HIS A 136 13.22 -6.51 -7.97
CA HIS A 136 13.01 -5.09 -7.73
C HIS A 136 14.30 -4.29 -7.87
N PHE A 137 15.37 -4.74 -7.18
CA PHE A 137 16.64 -4.03 -7.17
C PHE A 137 17.30 -3.97 -8.57
N GLU A 138 17.37 -5.10 -9.27
CA GLU A 138 17.95 -5.15 -10.62
C GLU A 138 17.19 -4.25 -11.61
N ILE A 139 15.86 -4.27 -11.57
CA ILE A 139 15.02 -3.43 -12.41
C ILE A 139 15.19 -1.96 -12.06
N LEU A 140 15.26 -1.63 -10.75
CA LEU A 140 15.49 -0.27 -10.29
C LEU A 140 16.82 0.29 -10.80
N GLN A 141 17.90 -0.50 -10.79
CA GLN A 141 19.22 -0.07 -11.31
C GLN A 141 19.17 0.35 -12.77
N THR A 142 18.23 -0.20 -13.54
CA THR A 142 17.98 0.20 -14.92
C THR A 142 17.05 1.41 -14.99
N ALA A 143 15.95 1.37 -14.27
CA ALA A 143 14.92 2.40 -14.28
C ALA A 143 15.43 3.77 -13.81
N ILE A 144 16.30 3.81 -12.81
CA ILE A 144 16.84 5.05 -12.23
C ILE A 144 17.67 5.86 -13.24
N LYS A 145 18.27 5.22 -14.24
CA LYS A 145 19.03 5.89 -15.31
C LYS A 145 18.16 6.76 -16.20
N SER A 146 16.86 6.54 -16.21
CA SER A 146 15.90 7.29 -17.02
C SER A 146 15.61 8.71 -16.50
N GLY A 147 15.88 8.98 -15.23
CA GLY A 147 15.54 10.25 -14.56
C GLY A 147 14.04 10.47 -14.35
N LYS A 148 13.20 9.47 -14.60
CA LYS A 148 11.74 9.54 -14.44
C LYS A 148 11.33 9.32 -12.99
N ALA A 149 10.12 9.75 -12.60
CA ALA A 149 9.55 9.35 -11.32
C ALA A 149 9.35 7.83 -11.27
N ILE A 150 9.66 7.23 -10.11
CA ILE A 150 9.57 5.77 -9.93
C ILE A 150 8.65 5.45 -8.77
N PHE A 151 7.70 4.56 -9.02
CA PHE A 151 6.97 3.84 -8.00
C PHE A 151 7.57 2.43 -7.90
N LEU A 152 8.06 2.08 -6.73
CA LEU A 152 8.64 0.77 -6.46
C LEU A 152 7.76 0.00 -5.49
N GLU A 153 7.18 -1.10 -5.92
CA GLU A 153 6.40 -1.96 -5.03
C GLU A 153 7.24 -2.49 -3.86
N LYS A 154 6.53 -2.73 -2.76
CA LYS A 154 7.11 -3.31 -1.54
C LYS A 154 7.25 -4.85 -1.67
N PRO A 155 8.17 -5.43 -0.90
CA PRO A 155 9.31 -4.79 -0.24
C PRO A 155 10.27 -4.22 -1.27
N MET A 156 10.98 -3.16 -0.91
CA MET A 156 11.88 -2.47 -1.87
C MET A 156 13.02 -3.38 -2.38
N ALA A 157 13.35 -4.43 -1.64
CA ALA A 157 14.29 -5.49 -1.98
C ALA A 157 13.97 -6.78 -1.19
N THR A 158 14.72 -7.85 -1.40
CA THR A 158 14.58 -9.10 -0.61
C THR A 158 15.62 -9.23 0.49
N ASP A 159 16.67 -8.41 0.47
CA ASP A 159 17.70 -8.35 1.51
C ASP A 159 18.08 -6.90 1.86
N LEU A 160 18.79 -6.75 2.97
CA LEU A 160 19.13 -5.43 3.51
C LEU A 160 20.20 -4.70 2.71
N GLN A 161 21.09 -5.40 2.03
CA GLN A 161 22.16 -4.80 1.24
C GLN A 161 21.58 -4.11 0.00
N ASP A 162 20.68 -4.79 -0.69
CA ASP A 162 19.96 -4.23 -1.84
C ASP A 162 19.00 -3.12 -1.41
N ALA A 163 18.37 -3.25 -0.23
CA ALA A 163 17.51 -2.20 0.32
C ALA A 163 18.32 -0.92 0.67
N ALA A 164 19.48 -1.06 1.30
CA ALA A 164 20.36 0.06 1.58
C ALA A 164 20.93 0.71 0.31
N ALA A 165 21.28 -0.10 -0.69
CA ALA A 165 21.72 0.40 -1.98
C ALA A 165 20.58 1.14 -2.71
N THR A 166 19.33 0.67 -2.59
CA THR A 166 18.16 1.36 -3.10
C THR A 166 17.98 2.73 -2.46
N GLU A 167 18.11 2.81 -1.11
CA GLU A 167 18.03 4.08 -0.39
C GLU A 167 19.16 5.03 -0.79
N ALA A 168 20.40 4.54 -0.86
CA ALA A 168 21.54 5.35 -1.29
C ALA A 168 21.35 5.92 -2.71
N MET A 169 20.83 5.13 -3.64
CA MET A 169 20.50 5.61 -4.98
C MET A 169 19.37 6.64 -4.96
N ALA A 170 18.37 6.47 -4.09
CA ALA A 170 17.24 7.37 -4.01
C ALA A 170 17.61 8.76 -3.45
N ARG A 171 18.58 8.86 -2.53
CA ARG A 171 19.06 10.13 -1.98
C ARG A 171 19.64 11.06 -3.06
N ASP A 172 20.38 10.49 -4.00
CA ASP A 172 21.07 11.25 -5.05
C ASP A 172 20.24 11.32 -6.34
N TYR A 173 19.01 10.78 -6.33
CA TYR A 173 18.20 10.72 -7.52
C TYR A 173 17.60 12.08 -7.89
N SER A 174 17.75 12.46 -9.16
CA SER A 174 17.24 13.74 -9.67
C SER A 174 15.73 13.89 -9.71
N SER A 175 15.00 12.78 -9.63
CA SER A 175 13.55 12.70 -9.49
C SER A 175 13.18 12.14 -8.11
N PHE A 176 12.16 11.30 -8.00
CA PHE A 176 11.81 10.66 -6.74
C PHE A 176 11.49 9.18 -6.91
N ILE A 177 11.65 8.44 -5.84
CA ILE A 177 11.20 7.05 -5.70
C ILE A 177 10.19 7.00 -4.57
N GLN A 178 8.98 6.53 -4.85
CA GLN A 178 7.97 6.21 -3.83
C GLN A 178 7.92 4.70 -3.64
N ILE A 179 7.92 4.26 -2.39
CA ILE A 179 7.76 2.83 -2.05
C ILE A 179 6.28 2.49 -1.87
N GLY A 180 5.85 1.34 -2.40
CA GLY A 180 4.48 0.85 -2.38
C GLY A 180 3.97 0.42 -1.00
N LEU A 181 4.03 1.29 0.00
CA LEU A 181 3.56 1.04 1.36
C LEU A 181 2.10 1.50 1.53
N GLN A 182 1.20 0.95 0.71
CA GLN A 182 -0.18 1.41 0.57
C GLN A 182 -1.02 1.30 1.85
N TYR A 183 -0.66 0.46 2.83
CA TYR A 183 -1.45 0.30 4.06
C TYR A 183 -1.63 1.60 4.86
N ARG A 184 -0.70 2.56 4.72
CA ARG A 184 -0.84 3.91 5.27
C ARG A 184 -2.13 4.61 4.88
N TYR A 185 -2.68 4.23 3.71
CA TYR A 185 -3.85 4.85 3.11
C TYR A 185 -5.13 4.04 3.29
N LYS A 186 -5.12 2.93 4.04
CA LYS A 186 -6.36 2.26 4.45
C LYS A 186 -7.14 3.18 5.39
N ALA A 187 -8.45 3.30 5.18
CA ALA A 187 -9.30 4.26 5.90
C ALA A 187 -9.11 4.20 7.42
N GLN A 188 -9.06 2.98 7.98
CA GLN A 188 -8.87 2.80 9.42
C GLN A 188 -7.53 3.29 9.95
N TYR A 189 -6.47 3.21 9.15
CA TYR A 189 -5.14 3.68 9.56
C TYR A 189 -5.00 5.19 9.38
N VAL A 190 -5.57 5.75 8.31
CA VAL A 190 -5.62 7.22 8.13
C VAL A 190 -6.31 7.89 9.30
N GLU A 191 -7.49 7.40 9.70
CA GLU A 191 -8.21 7.94 10.86
C GLU A 191 -7.47 7.68 12.18
N ALA A 192 -6.81 6.52 12.32
CA ALA A 192 -6.02 6.22 13.51
C ALA A 192 -4.83 7.20 13.66
N PHE A 193 -4.10 7.49 12.58
CA PHE A 193 -3.02 8.47 12.59
C PHE A 193 -3.53 9.86 12.91
N HIS A 194 -4.62 10.27 12.29
CA HIS A 194 -5.22 11.58 12.53
C HIS A 194 -5.63 11.77 14.00
N GLU A 195 -6.25 10.76 14.61
CA GLU A 195 -6.63 10.83 16.03
C GLU A 195 -5.43 10.73 16.97
N ALA A 196 -4.48 9.83 16.68
CA ALA A 196 -3.36 9.59 17.57
C ALA A 196 -2.27 10.67 17.49
N LEU A 197 -1.96 11.18 16.28
CA LEU A 197 -0.85 12.09 16.04
C LEU A 197 -1.30 13.53 15.85
N ASP A 198 -2.25 13.81 14.94
CA ASP A 198 -2.64 15.17 14.60
C ASP A 198 -3.50 15.81 15.70
N ARG A 199 -4.49 15.08 16.19
CA ARG A 199 -5.38 15.54 17.27
C ARG A 199 -4.83 15.27 18.66
N ALA A 200 -3.83 14.36 18.78
CA ALA A 200 -3.30 13.90 20.05
C ALA A 200 -4.40 13.46 21.04
N SER A 201 -5.47 12.81 20.53
CA SER A 201 -6.65 12.45 21.32
C SER A 201 -6.36 11.43 22.44
N LEU A 202 -5.20 10.79 22.39
CA LEU A 202 -4.76 9.78 23.34
C LEU A 202 -3.75 10.33 24.38
N GLY A 203 -3.36 11.59 24.26
CA GLY A 203 -2.22 12.13 24.96
C GLY A 203 -0.89 11.58 24.40
N GLU A 204 0.08 11.34 25.28
CA GLU A 204 1.38 10.78 24.89
C GLU A 204 1.29 9.27 24.67
N ILE A 205 1.58 8.78 23.45
CA ILE A 205 1.53 7.35 23.11
C ILE A 205 2.53 6.57 23.97
N LYS A 206 2.07 5.48 24.58
CA LYS A 206 2.89 4.59 25.43
C LYS A 206 3.03 3.19 24.84
N THR A 207 1.95 2.64 24.26
CA THR A 207 2.00 1.29 23.68
C THR A 207 1.25 1.24 22.36
N ILE A 208 1.76 0.39 21.45
CA ILE A 208 1.17 0.09 20.14
C ILE A 208 1.07 -1.43 20.03
N SER A 209 -0.11 -1.96 19.71
CA SER A 209 -0.31 -3.38 19.43
C SER A 209 -0.99 -3.54 18.08
N LEU A 210 -0.38 -4.28 17.17
CA LEU A 210 -0.93 -4.56 15.86
C LEU A 210 -0.95 -6.06 15.61
N SER A 211 -2.02 -6.56 15.00
CA SER A 211 -2.14 -7.98 14.65
C SER A 211 -2.77 -8.18 13.29
N GLU A 212 -2.34 -9.24 12.61
CA GLU A 212 -2.98 -9.77 11.41
C GLU A 212 -3.25 -11.27 11.58
N TYR A 213 -4.50 -11.64 11.34
CA TYR A 213 -4.97 -13.02 11.20
C TYR A 213 -5.51 -13.18 9.80
N ARG A 214 -5.04 -14.20 9.06
CA ARG A 214 -5.40 -14.34 7.64
C ARG A 214 -5.29 -15.77 7.14
N PRO A 215 -5.93 -16.09 6.00
CA PRO A 215 -5.59 -17.28 5.24
C PRO A 215 -4.15 -17.27 4.70
N PRO A 216 -3.64 -18.42 4.24
CA PRO A 216 -2.33 -18.53 3.60
C PRO A 216 -2.13 -17.57 2.44
N PHE A 217 -0.88 -17.34 2.05
CA PHE A 217 -0.55 -16.59 0.84
C PHE A 217 -1.20 -17.20 -0.40
N LEU A 218 -1.67 -16.33 -1.29
CA LEU A 218 -2.10 -16.73 -2.62
C LEU A 218 -0.92 -17.29 -3.42
N ASP A 219 -1.22 -18.18 -4.32
CA ASP A 219 -0.25 -18.68 -5.28
C ASP A 219 0.22 -17.55 -6.21
N LYS A 220 1.52 -17.42 -6.32
CA LYS A 220 2.17 -16.49 -7.25
C LYS A 220 2.83 -17.25 -8.40
N VAL A 221 3.13 -16.56 -9.49
CA VAL A 221 3.85 -17.14 -10.64
C VAL A 221 5.11 -17.86 -10.13
N ALA A 222 5.30 -19.10 -10.58
CA ALA A 222 6.42 -19.94 -10.13
C ALA A 222 6.54 -20.08 -8.60
N GLN A 223 5.48 -19.80 -7.81
CA GLN A 223 5.45 -19.99 -6.35
C GLN A 223 6.59 -19.28 -5.61
N TRP A 224 7.11 -18.19 -6.15
CA TRP A 224 8.30 -17.50 -5.62
C TRP A 224 8.11 -17.03 -4.17
N ASN A 225 6.89 -16.71 -3.77
CA ASN A 225 6.55 -16.24 -2.43
C ASN A 225 6.56 -17.33 -1.34
N LYS A 226 6.92 -18.56 -1.69
CA LYS A 226 7.07 -19.68 -0.74
C LYS A 226 8.53 -19.94 -0.32
N PHE A 227 9.45 -19.06 -0.74
CA PHE A 227 10.87 -19.19 -0.43
C PHE A 227 11.45 -17.86 0.04
N ASN A 228 12.18 -17.88 1.17
CA ASN A 228 12.79 -16.68 1.76
C ASN A 228 13.76 -16.00 0.77
N ILE A 229 14.52 -16.77 0.01
CA ILE A 229 15.49 -16.22 -0.95
C ILE A 229 14.85 -15.37 -2.05
N THR A 230 13.59 -15.60 -2.37
CA THR A 230 12.88 -14.86 -3.43
C THR A 230 11.84 -13.87 -2.90
N SER A 231 11.44 -14.03 -1.64
CA SER A 231 10.45 -13.15 -1.01
C SER A 231 11.07 -12.17 -0.01
N GLY A 232 12.23 -12.48 0.56
CA GLY A 232 12.81 -11.81 1.71
C GLY A 232 12.35 -12.40 3.06
N GLY A 233 11.48 -13.41 3.01
CA GLY A 233 10.80 -13.98 4.18
C GLY A 233 9.47 -13.30 4.48
N THR A 234 8.63 -13.98 5.24
CA THR A 234 7.26 -13.52 5.52
C THR A 234 7.21 -12.16 6.19
N LEU A 235 8.11 -11.91 7.16
CA LEU A 235 8.12 -10.63 7.86
C LEU A 235 8.57 -9.46 6.97
N VAL A 236 9.42 -9.69 5.98
CA VAL A 236 9.81 -8.69 4.98
C VAL A 236 8.72 -8.55 3.90
N GLU A 237 8.30 -9.65 3.30
CA GLU A 237 7.37 -9.63 2.15
C GLU A 237 6.00 -9.04 2.54
N LYS A 238 5.45 -9.49 3.67
CA LYS A 238 4.11 -9.11 4.08
C LYS A 238 4.10 -8.06 5.19
N CYS A 239 4.95 -8.24 6.19
CA CYS A 239 4.82 -7.47 7.42
C CYS A 239 5.55 -6.12 7.38
N CYS A 240 6.32 -5.82 6.32
CA CYS A 240 6.88 -4.48 6.13
C CYS A 240 5.81 -3.38 6.21
N HIS A 241 4.60 -3.62 5.73
CA HIS A 241 3.47 -2.70 5.90
C HIS A 241 3.18 -2.38 7.36
N TYR A 242 3.15 -3.40 8.22
CA TYR A 242 2.81 -3.24 9.63
C TYR A 242 3.94 -2.62 10.43
N PHE A 243 5.19 -3.00 10.13
CA PHE A 243 6.35 -2.36 10.74
C PHE A 243 6.47 -0.90 10.34
N ASP A 244 6.11 -0.56 9.12
CA ASP A 244 5.99 0.82 8.67
C ASP A 244 4.92 1.60 9.47
N LEU A 245 3.72 1.05 9.63
CA LEU A 245 2.65 1.68 10.42
C LEU A 245 3.06 1.89 11.88
N ILE A 246 3.70 0.89 12.48
CA ILE A 246 4.17 0.98 13.87
C ILE A 246 5.27 2.05 14.01
N ASN A 247 6.23 2.10 13.07
CA ASN A 247 7.28 3.12 13.07
C ASN A 247 6.70 4.53 12.93
N LEU A 248 5.70 4.72 12.06
CA LEU A 248 5.01 6.00 11.90
C LEU A 248 4.28 6.45 13.17
N LEU A 249 3.61 5.53 13.87
CA LEU A 249 2.93 5.83 15.13
C LEU A 249 3.91 6.09 16.27
N ALA A 250 5.01 5.34 16.31
CA ALA A 250 6.03 5.51 17.34
C ALA A 250 6.79 6.84 17.20
N GLN A 251 6.91 7.36 15.97
CA GLN A 251 7.71 8.58 15.66
C GLN A 251 9.10 8.55 16.30
N SER A 252 9.72 7.37 16.34
CA SER A 252 10.99 7.11 17.00
C SER A 252 11.68 5.92 16.36
N GLN A 253 12.97 5.79 16.56
CA GLN A 253 13.70 4.62 16.08
C GLN A 253 13.49 3.41 16.99
N PRO A 254 13.28 2.20 16.42
CA PRO A 254 13.34 0.98 17.20
C PRO A 254 14.78 0.72 17.65
N ILE A 255 14.94 0.30 18.91
CA ILE A 255 16.27 0.05 19.51
C ILE A 255 16.48 -1.42 19.83
N LYS A 256 15.41 -2.19 20.00
CA LYS A 256 15.49 -3.62 20.31
C LYS A 256 14.26 -4.35 19.79
N VAL A 257 14.45 -5.56 19.30
CA VAL A 257 13.36 -6.45 18.90
C VAL A 257 13.56 -7.84 19.47
N TYR A 258 12.48 -8.47 19.92
CA TYR A 258 12.40 -9.88 20.20
C TYR A 258 11.27 -10.50 19.40
N ALA A 259 11.50 -11.62 18.75
CA ALA A 259 10.48 -12.33 18.00
C ALA A 259 10.57 -13.85 18.21
N SER A 260 9.39 -14.48 18.16
CA SER A 260 9.22 -15.93 18.19
C SER A 260 8.15 -16.31 17.16
N GLY A 261 8.43 -17.31 16.35
CA GLY A 261 7.54 -17.73 15.26
C GLY A 261 8.14 -18.88 14.47
N GLY A 262 7.59 -19.14 13.31
CA GLY A 262 8.08 -20.19 12.42
C GLY A 262 7.03 -20.67 11.43
N GLN A 263 7.25 -21.84 10.85
CA GLN A 263 6.35 -22.56 9.96
C GLN A 263 5.67 -23.70 10.73
N ALA A 264 4.35 -23.66 10.86
CA ALA A 264 3.59 -24.65 11.62
C ALA A 264 2.55 -25.39 10.78
N VAL A 265 1.90 -24.73 9.83
CA VAL A 265 0.74 -25.24 9.09
C VAL A 265 0.91 -25.08 7.58
N ASN A 266 1.27 -23.88 7.11
CA ASN A 266 1.26 -23.56 5.71
C ASN A 266 2.52 -24.05 5.01
N PHE A 267 2.33 -24.75 3.89
CA PHE A 267 3.40 -25.14 2.98
C PHE A 267 4.50 -26.04 3.60
N VAL A 268 4.24 -26.67 4.77
CA VAL A 268 5.20 -27.57 5.45
C VAL A 268 5.65 -28.73 4.58
N ASP A 269 4.78 -29.22 3.70
CA ASP A 269 5.06 -30.29 2.74
C ASP A 269 5.30 -29.79 1.32
N PHE A 270 5.35 -28.46 1.12
CA PHE A 270 5.57 -27.89 -0.20
C PHE A 270 7.04 -27.95 -0.58
N GLU A 271 7.31 -28.53 -1.73
CA GLU A 271 8.65 -28.64 -2.30
C GLU A 271 8.61 -28.27 -3.79
N ARG A 272 9.64 -27.56 -4.26
CA ARG A 272 9.87 -27.27 -5.66
C ARG A 272 11.36 -27.35 -5.97
N ASP A 273 11.70 -28.04 -7.04
CA ASP A 273 13.08 -28.23 -7.52
C ASP A 273 14.03 -28.75 -6.40
N GLY A 274 13.54 -29.65 -5.56
CA GLY A 274 14.29 -30.23 -4.45
C GLY A 274 14.47 -29.30 -3.24
N LYS A 275 13.81 -28.15 -3.20
CA LYS A 275 13.83 -27.20 -2.09
C LYS A 275 12.46 -27.16 -1.41
N LYS A 276 12.44 -27.35 -0.10
CA LYS A 276 11.25 -27.15 0.72
C LYS A 276 10.98 -25.67 0.93
N SER A 277 9.69 -25.33 1.08
CA SER A 277 9.28 -24.01 1.53
C SER A 277 9.91 -23.71 2.90
N ASP A 278 10.40 -22.50 3.07
CA ASP A 278 11.09 -22.03 4.27
C ASP A 278 10.50 -20.72 4.83
N ILE A 279 9.27 -20.34 4.41
CA ILE A 279 8.59 -19.15 4.91
C ILE A 279 7.89 -19.43 6.24
N ASP A 280 7.88 -18.43 7.11
CA ASP A 280 7.13 -18.48 8.35
C ASP A 280 5.64 -18.23 8.09
N ASP A 281 4.76 -18.83 8.92
CA ASP A 281 3.31 -18.64 8.84
C ASP A 281 2.70 -18.03 10.10
N HIS A 282 3.52 -17.82 11.14
CA HIS A 282 3.15 -17.11 12.34
C HIS A 282 4.36 -16.46 13.02
N ALA A 283 4.11 -15.35 13.69
CA ALA A 283 5.12 -14.65 14.48
C ALA A 283 4.50 -13.81 15.60
N PHE A 284 5.21 -13.69 16.70
CA PHE A 284 4.98 -12.76 17.79
C PHE A 284 6.23 -11.89 17.92
N VAL A 285 6.06 -10.58 17.77
CA VAL A 285 7.17 -9.61 17.77
C VAL A 285 6.94 -8.58 18.87
N VAL A 286 7.98 -8.26 19.63
CA VAL A 286 8.00 -7.19 20.65
C VAL A 286 9.11 -6.22 20.29
N ILE A 287 8.81 -4.93 20.28
CA ILE A 287 9.71 -3.87 19.82
C ILE A 287 9.82 -2.79 20.91
N ASP A 288 11.04 -2.42 21.23
CA ASP A 288 11.37 -1.29 22.09
C ASP A 288 11.81 -0.09 21.23
N TYR A 289 11.23 1.08 21.49
CA TYR A 289 11.59 2.34 20.82
C TYR A 289 12.43 3.25 21.73
N ALA A 290 13.26 4.10 21.13
CA ALA A 290 14.15 5.00 21.85
C ALA A 290 13.41 6.01 22.76
N ASN A 291 12.21 6.44 22.37
CA ASN A 291 11.35 7.32 23.18
C ASN A 291 10.59 6.60 24.31
N GLY A 292 10.82 5.29 24.50
CA GLY A 292 10.20 4.48 25.56
C GLY A 292 8.90 3.77 25.16
N ILE A 293 8.34 4.04 23.98
CA ILE A 293 7.18 3.31 23.45
C ILE A 293 7.53 1.83 23.32
N LYS A 294 6.55 0.98 23.67
CA LYS A 294 6.62 -0.47 23.47
C LYS A 294 5.59 -0.87 22.42
N ALA A 295 6.02 -1.65 21.43
CA ALA A 295 5.11 -2.14 20.42
C ALA A 295 5.11 -3.66 20.32
N THR A 296 4.00 -4.21 19.86
CA THR A 296 3.86 -5.64 19.54
C THR A 296 3.26 -5.81 18.15
N PHE A 297 3.71 -6.86 17.47
CA PHE A 297 3.08 -7.32 16.24
C PHE A 297 2.81 -8.82 16.31
N THR A 298 1.62 -9.25 15.90
CA THR A 298 1.24 -10.66 15.84
C THR A 298 0.79 -11.01 14.43
N LEU A 299 1.39 -12.06 13.86
CA LEU A 299 0.98 -12.65 12.60
C LEU A 299 0.45 -14.06 12.81
N ASN A 300 -0.67 -14.39 12.17
CA ASN A 300 -1.14 -15.76 12.01
C ASN A 300 -1.75 -15.93 10.60
N MET A 301 -1.17 -16.85 9.80
CA MET A 301 -1.55 -17.04 8.40
C MET A 301 -2.28 -18.36 8.15
N PHE A 302 -2.89 -18.98 9.14
CA PHE A 302 -3.71 -20.19 9.00
C PHE A 302 -5.11 -20.03 9.61
N CYS A 303 -5.62 -18.78 9.62
CA CYS A 303 -6.99 -18.49 9.98
C CYS A 303 -7.93 -18.61 8.78
N HIS A 304 -9.22 -18.84 9.05
CA HIS A 304 -10.25 -18.96 8.01
C HIS A 304 -10.91 -17.63 7.65
N ASP A 305 -10.67 -16.59 8.42
CA ASP A 305 -11.10 -15.23 8.20
C ASP A 305 -9.89 -14.29 8.09
N PHE A 306 -10.14 -13.08 7.63
CA PHE A 306 -9.16 -12.00 7.65
C PHE A 306 -9.52 -11.03 8.74
N ARG A 307 -8.56 -10.72 9.60
CA ARG A 307 -8.69 -9.72 10.64
C ARG A 307 -7.40 -8.96 10.84
N GLU A 308 -7.48 -7.66 10.79
CA GLU A 308 -6.46 -6.73 11.27
C GLU A 308 -6.97 -5.99 12.49
N GLU A 309 -6.13 -5.75 13.49
CA GLU A 309 -6.47 -4.95 14.65
C GLU A 309 -5.25 -4.14 15.10
N LEU A 310 -5.44 -2.83 15.23
CA LEU A 310 -4.46 -1.91 15.80
C LEU A 310 -5.02 -1.31 17.08
N ILE A 311 -4.26 -1.37 18.16
CA ILE A 311 -4.57 -0.73 19.45
C ILE A 311 -3.42 0.23 19.77
N VAL A 312 -3.74 1.49 19.95
CA VAL A 312 -2.80 2.53 20.40
C VAL A 312 -3.26 3.04 21.74
N SER A 313 -2.41 2.95 22.75
CA SER A 313 -2.72 3.46 24.09
C SER A 313 -1.76 4.58 24.47
N GLY A 314 -2.32 5.71 24.86
CA GLY A 314 -1.64 6.84 25.44
C GLY A 314 -1.92 6.97 26.93
N ASP A 315 -1.39 8.00 27.54
CA ASP A 315 -1.61 8.29 28.94
C ASP A 315 -2.99 8.89 29.23
N CYS A 316 -3.71 9.35 28.21
CA CYS A 316 -5.04 9.94 28.34
C CYS A 316 -6.15 9.12 27.68
N GLY A 317 -5.82 8.11 26.87
CA GLY A 317 -6.85 7.37 26.18
C GLY A 317 -6.31 6.19 25.38
N ARG A 318 -7.24 5.51 24.71
CA ARG A 318 -6.97 4.37 23.85
C ARG A 318 -7.77 4.47 22.56
N LEU A 319 -7.13 4.13 21.47
CA LEU A 319 -7.74 3.95 20.17
C LEU A 319 -7.66 2.46 19.79
N THR A 320 -8.74 1.93 19.25
CA THR A 320 -8.76 0.59 18.64
C THR A 320 -9.36 0.71 17.24
N THR A 321 -8.61 0.29 16.22
CA THR A 321 -9.20 0.10 14.91
C THR A 321 -9.03 -1.33 14.45
N LYS A 322 -10.05 -1.84 13.76
CA LYS A 322 -10.07 -3.22 13.26
C LYS A 322 -10.76 -3.29 11.91
N GLU A 323 -10.29 -4.20 11.10
CA GLU A 323 -10.93 -4.65 9.89
C GLU A 323 -11.19 -6.14 9.97
N VAL A 324 -12.38 -6.57 9.59
CA VAL A 324 -12.79 -7.98 9.58
C VAL A 324 -13.45 -8.30 8.26
N PHE A 325 -13.01 -9.39 7.64
CA PHE A 325 -13.65 -9.96 6.46
C PHE A 325 -13.85 -11.46 6.65
N ASN A 326 -15.10 -11.89 6.56
CA ASN A 326 -15.45 -13.30 6.67
C ASN A 326 -15.76 -13.89 5.30
N PHE A 327 -14.86 -14.72 4.79
CA PHE A 327 -14.99 -15.36 3.49
C PHE A 327 -16.24 -16.25 3.35
N HIS A 328 -16.74 -16.79 4.45
CA HIS A 328 -17.91 -17.67 4.44
C HIS A 328 -19.24 -16.90 4.42
N GLN A 329 -19.26 -15.65 4.87
CA GLN A 329 -20.49 -14.86 4.98
C GLN A 329 -20.77 -13.99 3.75
N GLN A 330 -19.85 -13.93 2.79
CA GLN A 330 -19.95 -13.09 1.58
C GLN A 330 -20.29 -11.61 1.90
N GLN A 331 -20.05 -11.19 3.13
CA GLN A 331 -20.17 -9.79 3.52
C GLN A 331 -18.86 -9.08 3.13
N GLY A 332 -18.98 -7.82 2.71
CA GLY A 332 -17.81 -6.99 2.47
C GLY A 332 -16.96 -6.83 3.73
N SER A 333 -15.75 -6.33 3.57
CA SER A 333 -14.90 -5.95 4.70
C SER A 333 -15.62 -4.89 5.54
N VAL A 334 -15.52 -5.02 6.86
CA VAL A 334 -16.03 -4.04 7.82
C VAL A 334 -14.85 -3.49 8.61
N ALA A 335 -14.59 -2.20 8.44
CA ALA A 335 -13.58 -1.50 9.22
C ALA A 335 -14.24 -0.55 10.22
N SER A 336 -13.74 -0.52 11.44
CA SER A 336 -14.25 0.33 12.51
C SER A 336 -13.13 0.94 13.32
N LEU A 337 -13.40 2.11 13.89
CA LEU A 337 -12.53 2.83 14.81
C LEU A 337 -13.28 3.11 16.10
N ALA A 338 -12.68 2.78 17.23
CA ALA A 338 -13.18 3.13 18.56
C ALA A 338 -12.13 3.99 19.28
N ILE A 339 -12.56 5.06 19.91
CA ILE A 339 -11.73 5.96 20.71
C ILE A 339 -12.32 6.04 22.11
N GLU A 340 -11.49 5.77 23.11
CA GLU A 340 -11.80 5.89 24.51
C GLU A 340 -10.86 6.94 25.12
N ALA A 341 -11.35 8.15 25.30
CA ALA A 341 -10.56 9.29 25.77
C ALA A 341 -10.54 9.43 27.30
N GLY A 342 -10.88 8.37 28.04
CA GLY A 342 -10.90 8.38 29.51
C GLY A 342 -11.80 9.48 30.09
N GLU A 343 -11.25 10.28 30.99
CA GLU A 343 -11.95 11.43 31.58
C GLU A 343 -12.04 12.66 30.67
N LEU A 344 -11.28 12.66 29.54
CA LEU A 344 -11.16 13.82 28.64
C LEU A 344 -12.31 13.94 27.64
N GLY A 345 -13.15 12.93 27.50
CA GLY A 345 -14.27 12.98 26.57
C GLY A 345 -15.05 11.68 26.44
N PRO A 346 -16.17 11.71 25.73
CA PRO A 346 -16.98 10.52 25.53
C PRO A 346 -16.27 9.54 24.58
N SER A 347 -16.45 8.25 24.87
CA SER A 347 -16.06 7.18 23.94
C SER A 347 -16.84 7.30 22.63
N LYS A 348 -16.17 7.06 21.51
CA LYS A 348 -16.74 7.10 20.16
C LYS A 348 -16.46 5.78 19.46
N THR A 349 -17.41 5.30 18.70
CA THR A 349 -17.21 4.19 17.75
C THR A 349 -17.82 4.59 16.41
N MET A 350 -17.10 4.37 15.34
CA MET A 350 -17.54 4.69 13.99
C MET A 350 -17.06 3.64 13.00
N ASP A 351 -17.82 3.44 11.93
CA ASP A 351 -17.36 2.72 10.77
C ASP A 351 -16.45 3.63 9.95
N VAL A 352 -15.35 3.09 9.47
CA VAL A 352 -14.35 3.82 8.67
C VAL A 352 -14.17 3.14 7.32
N THR A 353 -14.78 3.71 6.30
CA THR A 353 -14.76 3.17 4.94
C THR A 353 -14.61 4.28 3.93
N TYR A 354 -14.07 3.93 2.78
CA TYR A 354 -14.11 4.79 1.61
C TYR A 354 -15.42 4.59 0.82
N PRO A 355 -15.80 5.53 -0.07
CA PRO A 355 -16.87 5.28 -1.02
C PRO A 355 -16.64 3.98 -1.79
N ALA A 356 -17.71 3.20 -2.01
CA ALA A 356 -17.64 1.85 -2.56
C ALA A 356 -16.81 1.71 -3.85
N LEU A 357 -16.85 2.72 -4.72
CA LEU A 357 -16.06 2.74 -5.95
C LEU A 357 -14.55 2.73 -5.68
N ILE A 358 -14.12 3.48 -4.68
CA ILE A 358 -12.71 3.54 -4.26
C ILE A 358 -12.34 2.27 -3.50
N GLU A 359 -13.16 1.86 -2.54
CA GLU A 359 -12.91 0.67 -1.73
C GLU A 359 -12.71 -0.58 -2.60
N GLN A 360 -13.48 -0.72 -3.67
CA GLN A 360 -13.40 -1.84 -4.60
C GLN A 360 -12.25 -1.72 -5.62
N SER A 361 -11.58 -0.58 -5.69
CA SER A 361 -10.53 -0.36 -6.71
C SER A 361 -9.24 -1.15 -6.46
N GLY A 362 -8.89 -1.40 -5.20
CA GLY A 362 -7.70 -2.16 -4.79
C GLY A 362 -7.34 -1.89 -3.34
N HIS A 363 -6.95 -2.93 -2.61
CA HIS A 363 -6.59 -2.89 -1.18
C HIS A 363 -7.49 -1.99 -0.34
N HIS A 364 -8.82 -2.15 -0.50
CA HIS A 364 -9.85 -1.36 0.21
C HIS A 364 -9.70 0.15 0.01
N GLY A 365 -9.27 0.57 -1.20
CA GLY A 365 -9.08 1.97 -1.57
C GLY A 365 -7.70 2.54 -1.24
N ALA A 366 -6.87 1.80 -0.54
CA ALA A 366 -5.52 2.27 -0.16
C ALA A 366 -4.66 2.62 -1.37
N THR A 367 -4.63 1.74 -2.38
CA THR A 367 -3.90 1.95 -3.63
C THR A 367 -4.37 3.21 -4.38
N TYR A 368 -5.66 3.57 -4.28
CA TYR A 368 -6.18 4.80 -4.88
C TYR A 368 -5.55 6.06 -4.28
N PHE A 369 -5.49 6.14 -2.95
CA PHE A 369 -4.88 7.28 -2.26
C PHE A 369 -3.36 7.29 -2.37
N GLU A 370 -2.74 6.14 -2.48
CA GLU A 370 -1.32 6.02 -2.79
C GLU A 370 -0.99 6.60 -4.17
N HIS A 371 -1.83 6.35 -5.18
CA HIS A 371 -1.71 6.98 -6.49
C HIS A 371 -1.93 8.49 -6.44
N ILE A 372 -2.85 8.99 -5.60
CA ILE A 372 -3.02 10.43 -5.38
C ILE A 372 -1.70 11.02 -4.86
N ALA A 373 -1.10 10.42 -3.83
CA ALA A 373 0.15 10.89 -3.25
C ALA A 373 1.28 10.91 -4.29
N PHE A 374 1.38 9.85 -5.11
CA PHE A 374 2.37 9.78 -6.19
C PHE A 374 2.19 10.87 -7.24
N VAL A 375 0.96 11.04 -7.74
CA VAL A 375 0.67 12.05 -8.78
C VAL A 375 0.79 13.46 -8.21
N ASP A 376 0.41 13.70 -6.95
CA ASP A 376 0.63 14.99 -6.29
C ASP A 376 2.10 15.34 -6.17
N GLN A 377 2.97 14.37 -5.92
CA GLN A 377 4.41 14.59 -5.93
C GLN A 377 4.93 14.85 -7.36
N LEU A 378 4.44 14.10 -8.35
CA LEU A 378 4.77 14.30 -9.76
C LEU A 378 4.38 15.71 -10.24
N GLU A 379 3.25 16.22 -9.78
CA GLU A 379 2.76 17.56 -10.03
C GLU A 379 3.35 18.63 -9.08
N LYS A 380 4.27 18.25 -8.17
CA LYS A 380 4.93 19.13 -7.19
C LYS A 380 3.94 19.80 -6.21
N LYS A 381 2.84 19.13 -5.90
CA LYS A 381 1.83 19.61 -4.94
C LYS A 381 2.14 19.18 -3.51
N SER A 382 2.72 18.01 -3.34
CA SER A 382 3.12 17.46 -2.05
C SER A 382 4.37 16.59 -2.19
N VAL A 383 4.98 16.21 -1.09
CA VAL A 383 6.04 15.21 -1.03
C VAL A 383 5.40 13.87 -0.70
N SER A 384 5.85 12.78 -1.35
CA SER A 384 5.37 11.44 -1.05
C SER A 384 5.58 11.09 0.43
N ALA A 385 4.56 10.50 1.04
CA ALA A 385 4.64 10.02 2.41
C ALA A 385 5.47 8.74 2.56
N ALA A 386 5.63 7.94 1.50
CA ALA A 386 6.32 6.65 1.53
C ALA A 386 7.71 6.76 0.89
N THR A 387 8.68 7.25 1.65
CA THR A 387 10.07 7.41 1.20
C THR A 387 10.82 6.08 1.20
N SER A 388 11.93 6.02 0.44
CA SER A 388 12.87 4.90 0.45
C SER A 388 13.48 4.64 1.82
N LEU A 389 13.78 5.70 2.60
CA LEU A 389 14.27 5.56 3.98
C LEU A 389 13.25 4.88 4.88
N GLN A 390 11.98 5.23 4.78
CA GLN A 390 10.92 4.56 5.53
C GLN A 390 10.74 3.10 5.09
N GLY A 391 10.85 2.83 3.79
CA GLY A 391 10.91 1.47 3.26
C GLY A 391 12.06 0.66 3.85
N LEU A 392 13.27 1.25 3.91
CA LEU A 392 14.44 0.64 4.52
C LEU A 392 14.22 0.33 6.02
N TRP A 393 13.71 1.29 6.80
CA TRP A 393 13.43 1.06 8.22
C TRP A 393 12.39 -0.04 8.47
N SER A 394 11.38 -0.17 7.62
CA SER A 394 10.41 -1.27 7.70
C SER A 394 11.08 -2.62 7.48
N MET A 395 12.04 -2.70 6.55
CA MET A 395 12.81 -3.92 6.26
C MET A 395 13.86 -4.22 7.33
N ILE A 396 14.53 -3.21 7.90
CA ILE A 396 15.47 -3.38 9.02
C ILE A 396 14.75 -4.07 10.19
N LEU A 397 13.60 -3.54 10.58
CA LEU A 397 12.83 -4.11 11.69
C LEU A 397 12.33 -5.52 11.40
N ALA A 398 11.82 -5.77 10.18
CA ALA A 398 11.39 -7.10 9.75
C ALA A 398 12.54 -8.11 9.78
N SER A 399 13.71 -7.74 9.24
CA SER A 399 14.90 -8.61 9.17
C SER A 399 15.50 -8.87 10.55
N ALA A 400 15.53 -7.85 11.42
CA ALA A 400 15.98 -8.02 12.81
C ALA A 400 15.03 -8.93 13.61
N ALA A 401 13.71 -8.86 13.36
CA ALA A 401 12.75 -9.78 13.94
C ALA A 401 12.99 -11.23 13.46
N GLN A 402 13.25 -11.45 12.16
CA GLN A 402 13.63 -12.75 11.63
C GLN A 402 14.95 -13.27 12.27
N ALA A 403 15.96 -12.40 12.43
CA ALA A 403 17.20 -12.76 13.12
C ALA A 403 16.96 -13.15 14.58
N SER A 404 16.03 -12.47 15.28
CA SER A 404 15.60 -12.82 16.63
C SER A 404 14.96 -14.20 16.68
N MET A 405 14.09 -14.54 15.73
CA MET A 405 13.48 -15.88 15.64
C MET A 405 14.52 -16.97 15.45
N VAL A 406 15.53 -16.72 14.64
CA VAL A 406 16.63 -17.68 14.38
C VAL A 406 17.54 -17.84 15.61
N SER A 407 17.91 -16.74 16.28
CA SER A 407 18.81 -16.78 17.43
C SER A 407 18.12 -17.20 18.73
N GLY A 408 16.80 -17.07 18.82
CA GLY A 408 16.00 -17.27 20.03
C GLY A 408 16.20 -16.19 21.10
N GLY A 409 16.88 -15.09 20.76
CA GLY A 409 17.19 -13.98 21.67
C GLY A 409 16.71 -12.62 21.16
N ALA A 410 16.73 -11.63 22.03
CA ALA A 410 16.48 -10.24 21.60
C ALA A 410 17.68 -9.72 20.77
N VAL A 411 17.36 -8.92 19.76
CA VAL A 411 18.32 -8.29 18.86
C VAL A 411 18.37 -6.79 19.16
N ASP A 412 19.56 -6.27 19.42
CA ASP A 412 19.82 -4.84 19.45
C ASP A 412 19.89 -4.32 18.01
N ILE A 413 19.09 -3.30 17.69
CA ILE A 413 18.95 -2.83 16.31
C ILE A 413 20.23 -2.16 15.82
N ASN A 414 20.94 -1.38 16.66
CA ASN A 414 22.16 -0.71 16.25
C ASN A 414 23.32 -1.70 15.99
N GLU A 415 23.44 -2.72 16.85
CA GLU A 415 24.39 -3.80 16.63
C GLU A 415 24.06 -4.61 15.36
N PHE A 416 22.78 -4.90 15.14
CA PHE A 416 22.29 -5.58 13.93
C PHE A 416 22.58 -4.77 12.67
N MET A 417 22.28 -3.47 12.67
CA MET A 417 22.54 -2.58 11.54
C MET A 417 24.06 -2.52 11.25
N THR A 418 24.87 -2.35 12.28
CA THR A 418 26.34 -2.31 12.15
C THR A 418 26.87 -3.62 11.53
N ALA A 419 26.39 -4.75 12.01
CA ALA A 419 26.79 -6.09 11.50
C ALA A 419 26.37 -6.31 10.03
N ASN A 420 25.33 -5.63 9.57
CA ASN A 420 24.82 -5.69 8.19
C ASN A 420 25.30 -4.51 7.30
N GLY A 421 26.27 -3.71 7.74
CA GLY A 421 26.81 -2.62 6.93
C GLY A 421 25.88 -1.40 6.82
N LEU A 422 24.95 -1.23 7.76
CA LEU A 422 23.93 -0.15 7.78
C LEU A 422 24.21 0.90 8.83
N ALA A 423 25.45 1.00 9.35
CA ALA A 423 25.81 1.93 10.42
C ALA A 423 25.50 3.40 10.09
N ASP A 424 25.59 3.79 8.83
CA ASP A 424 25.33 5.15 8.36
C ASP A 424 23.87 5.59 8.53
N TYR A 425 22.94 4.63 8.69
CA TYR A 425 21.51 4.91 8.85
C TYR A 425 21.05 4.95 10.31
N ILE A 426 21.94 4.72 11.29
CA ILE A 426 21.58 4.66 12.72
C ILE A 426 21.04 6.01 13.24
N ASN A 427 21.43 7.12 12.63
CA ASN A 427 21.04 8.46 13.05
C ASN A 427 20.09 9.16 12.05
N ASP A 428 19.65 8.46 11.02
CA ASP A 428 18.67 8.93 10.04
C ASP A 428 17.25 8.57 10.49
#